data_5bcf38a36ca067b1ce3642e909965abb
#
_entry.id   5bcf38a36ca067b1ce3642e909965abb
#
_cell.length_a   1.000
_cell.length_b   1.000
_cell.length_c   1.000
_cell.angle_alpha   90.00
_cell.angle_beta   90.00
_cell.angle_gamma   90.00
#
_symmetry.space_group_name_H-M   'P 1'
#
loop_
_entity.id
_entity.type
_entity.pdbx_description
1 polymer ?
#
loop_
_entity_poly.entity_id
_entity_poly.type
_entity_poly.pdbx_seq_one_letter_code
_entity_poly.pdbx_strand_id
1 'polypeptide(L)'
;MPKIPELVCPAGNLPALKTAVDNGADTVYIGLKDATNARNFPGLNFDMKSAQEGVAYAHARGRNVLMAINTFAQAGQIERWHRAVDTAVQLGADAIIVADPAIMAYAAERHPNLRLHMSVQGSATNYEAINMMKELFGVRRAVLPRVLTVDQVKHVIDNTDVEIEVFGFGSLCVMVEGRCILSSYATGESPNMQGVCSPAKAVRWEQLPDRMNVRLNQVLIDQYKPDEPAGYPTLCKGRFEVNDETYYALEEPTSLNVLEMLPELIKIGVSAIKIEGRQRSPMYTAQVTKSLRQALDAAAADPAHFKVNPLWNNALSKVSEGHQTTLGAYSRPWK
;
A
#
# COMPACT_ATOMS: atom_id res chain seq x y z
N MET A 1 -11.01 19.10 -18.52
CA MET A 1 -9.83 19.00 -17.65
C MET A 1 -9.71 17.57 -17.20
N PRO A 2 -8.53 16.95 -17.16
CA PRO A 2 -8.37 15.61 -16.61
C PRO A 2 -8.87 15.60 -15.15
N LYS A 3 -9.51 14.51 -14.76
CA LYS A 3 -10.00 14.33 -13.37
C LYS A 3 -8.79 14.23 -12.43
N ILE A 4 -8.82 15.00 -11.35
CA ILE A 4 -7.78 14.90 -10.31
C ILE A 4 -7.91 13.52 -9.64
N PRO A 5 -6.81 12.73 -9.52
CA PRO A 5 -6.84 11.47 -8.83
C PRO A 5 -7.27 11.60 -7.36
N GLU A 6 -8.03 10.64 -6.87
CA GLU A 6 -8.30 10.53 -5.43
C GLU A 6 -7.02 10.28 -4.65
N LEU A 7 -6.85 10.91 -3.50
CA LEU A 7 -5.79 10.60 -2.55
C LEU A 7 -6.29 9.58 -1.53
N VAL A 8 -5.80 8.33 -1.65
CA VAL A 8 -6.21 7.19 -0.82
C VAL A 8 -5.19 6.96 0.29
N CYS A 9 -5.57 7.25 1.52
CA CYS A 9 -4.68 7.32 2.68
C CYS A 9 -4.87 6.14 3.65
N PRO A 10 -3.79 5.66 4.29
CA PRO A 10 -3.86 4.56 5.23
C PRO A 10 -4.31 5.01 6.63
N ALA A 11 -5.01 4.14 7.35
CA ALA A 11 -5.18 4.29 8.79
C ALA A 11 -5.07 2.94 9.51
N GLY A 12 -4.15 2.86 10.45
CA GLY A 12 -3.97 1.70 11.34
C GLY A 12 -4.74 1.81 12.64
N ASN A 13 -5.32 2.95 12.94
CA ASN A 13 -6.13 3.22 14.12
C ASN A 13 -6.99 4.48 13.91
N LEU A 14 -7.91 4.72 14.82
CA LEU A 14 -8.85 5.84 14.74
C LEU A 14 -8.14 7.23 14.73
N PRO A 15 -7.12 7.51 15.54
CA PRO A 15 -6.36 8.75 15.42
C PRO A 15 -5.75 8.96 14.04
N ALA A 16 -5.17 7.92 13.41
CA ALA A 16 -4.60 8.00 12.07
C ALA A 16 -5.69 8.27 11.01
N LEU A 17 -6.89 7.67 11.15
CA LEU A 17 -8.02 7.94 10.26
C LEU A 17 -8.44 9.41 10.32
N LYS A 18 -8.69 9.94 11.53
CA LYS A 18 -9.06 11.35 11.70
C LYS A 18 -7.97 12.27 11.13
N THR A 19 -6.71 11.95 11.40
CA THR A 19 -5.57 12.70 10.87
C THR A 19 -5.51 12.68 9.34
N ALA A 20 -5.73 11.53 8.69
CA ALA A 20 -5.76 11.45 7.23
C ALA A 20 -6.86 12.35 6.64
N VAL A 21 -8.07 12.25 7.16
CA VAL A 21 -9.22 13.07 6.75
C VAL A 21 -8.94 14.56 6.91
N ASP A 22 -8.41 14.97 8.06
CA ASP A 22 -8.15 16.39 8.38
C ASP A 22 -6.99 16.98 7.56
N ASN A 23 -6.12 16.14 6.99
CA ASN A 23 -5.01 16.58 6.14
C ASN A 23 -5.27 16.41 4.63
N GLY A 24 -6.51 16.13 4.22
CA GLY A 24 -6.93 16.19 2.83
C GLY A 24 -6.99 14.86 2.08
N ALA A 25 -7.11 13.74 2.80
CA ALA A 25 -7.48 12.46 2.19
C ALA A 25 -8.88 12.55 1.56
N ASP A 26 -9.05 12.06 0.34
CA ASP A 26 -10.36 11.86 -0.26
C ASP A 26 -11.00 10.58 0.23
N THR A 27 -10.16 9.58 0.46
CA THR A 27 -10.55 8.24 0.88
C THR A 27 -9.55 7.70 1.91
N VAL A 28 -10.05 7.02 2.95
CA VAL A 28 -9.19 6.35 3.94
C VAL A 28 -9.45 4.86 3.92
N TYR A 29 -8.39 4.03 3.91
CA TYR A 29 -8.55 2.58 3.99
C TYR A 29 -8.08 2.03 5.33
N ILE A 30 -8.91 1.16 5.90
CA ILE A 30 -8.76 0.55 7.23
C ILE A 30 -8.85 -0.98 7.14
N GLY A 31 -8.61 -1.68 8.24
CA GLY A 31 -8.82 -3.13 8.37
C GLY A 31 -9.32 -3.49 9.76
N LEU A 32 -10.01 -4.61 9.87
CA LEU A 32 -10.43 -5.17 11.15
C LEU A 32 -9.27 -5.86 11.87
N LYS A 33 -9.40 -6.06 13.19
CA LYS A 33 -8.42 -6.76 14.04
C LYS A 33 -8.51 -8.27 13.89
N ASP A 34 -8.40 -8.77 12.67
CA ASP A 34 -8.47 -10.20 12.39
C ASP A 34 -7.64 -10.60 11.15
N ALA A 35 -7.64 -11.89 10.82
CA ALA A 35 -6.86 -12.47 9.73
C ALA A 35 -7.39 -12.13 8.32
N THR A 36 -8.51 -11.42 8.19
CA THR A 36 -9.09 -11.09 6.88
C THR A 36 -8.37 -9.96 6.17
N ASN A 37 -7.55 -9.21 6.91
CA ASN A 37 -6.72 -8.16 6.32
C ASN A 37 -5.21 -8.44 6.47
N ALA A 38 -4.45 -8.11 5.43
CA ALA A 38 -3.02 -8.40 5.33
C ALA A 38 -2.14 -7.58 6.29
N ARG A 39 -2.65 -6.57 6.98
CA ARG A 39 -1.90 -5.75 7.95
C ARG A 39 -2.46 -5.93 9.36
N ASN A 40 -2.68 -7.18 9.75
CA ASN A 40 -3.15 -7.53 11.08
C ASN A 40 -2.01 -7.60 12.10
N PHE A 41 -1.67 -6.45 12.68
CA PHE A 41 -0.62 -6.33 13.71
C PHE A 41 -1.21 -6.14 15.10
N PRO A 42 -0.57 -6.67 16.15
CA PRO A 42 -0.94 -6.35 17.53
C PRO A 42 -0.96 -4.83 17.77
N GLY A 43 -2.02 -4.33 18.39
CA GLY A 43 -2.19 -2.91 18.70
C GLY A 43 -2.68 -2.03 17.56
N LEU A 44 -2.80 -2.57 16.35
CA LEU A 44 -3.33 -1.85 15.20
C LEU A 44 -4.70 -2.40 14.75
N ASN A 45 -5.27 -1.71 13.77
CA ASN A 45 -6.57 -1.99 13.16
C ASN A 45 -7.77 -1.64 14.05
N PHE A 46 -8.94 -1.92 13.56
CA PHE A 46 -10.19 -1.43 14.10
C PHE A 46 -11.03 -2.57 14.68
N ASP A 47 -11.60 -2.36 15.85
CA ASP A 47 -12.76 -3.09 16.33
C ASP A 47 -14.04 -2.42 15.79
N MET A 48 -15.19 -3.04 16.05
CA MET A 48 -16.48 -2.54 15.55
C MET A 48 -16.75 -1.10 15.98
N LYS A 49 -16.48 -0.76 17.24
CA LYS A 49 -16.75 0.58 17.78
C LYS A 49 -15.88 1.64 17.13
N SER A 50 -14.58 1.42 17.06
CA SER A 50 -13.64 2.36 16.45
C SER A 50 -13.83 2.47 14.93
N ALA A 51 -14.21 1.39 14.25
CA ALA A 51 -14.56 1.42 12.84
C ALA A 51 -15.81 2.26 12.58
N GLN A 52 -16.87 2.04 13.34
CA GLN A 52 -18.11 2.83 13.25
C GLN A 52 -17.87 4.32 13.50
N GLU A 53 -17.09 4.66 14.53
CA GLU A 53 -16.71 6.05 14.79
C GLU A 53 -15.90 6.64 13.66
N GLY A 54 -14.96 5.88 13.10
CA GLY A 54 -14.13 6.31 11.97
C GLY A 54 -14.93 6.57 10.70
N VAL A 55 -15.84 5.66 10.33
CA VAL A 55 -16.74 5.82 9.17
C VAL A 55 -17.61 7.05 9.35
N ALA A 56 -18.26 7.20 10.50
CA ALA A 56 -19.09 8.39 10.78
C ALA A 56 -18.28 9.69 10.72
N TYR A 57 -17.03 9.69 11.23
CA TYR A 57 -16.16 10.85 11.18
C TYR A 57 -15.79 11.26 9.75
N ALA A 58 -15.44 10.28 8.90
CA ALA A 58 -15.10 10.51 7.50
C ALA A 58 -16.32 11.00 6.70
N HIS A 59 -17.45 10.32 6.81
CA HIS A 59 -18.68 10.66 6.11
C HIS A 59 -19.20 12.06 6.47
N ALA A 60 -19.12 12.45 7.74
CA ALA A 60 -19.49 13.82 8.18
C ALA A 60 -18.63 14.92 7.51
N ARG A 61 -17.49 14.55 6.89
CA ARG A 61 -16.59 15.44 6.14
C ARG A 61 -16.59 15.17 4.63
N GLY A 62 -17.54 14.38 4.14
CA GLY A 62 -17.66 14.00 2.72
C GLY A 62 -16.47 13.15 2.22
N ARG A 63 -15.89 12.34 3.09
CA ARG A 63 -14.77 11.43 2.75
C ARG A 63 -15.19 9.98 2.83
N ASN A 64 -14.60 9.15 1.96
CA ASN A 64 -14.93 7.72 1.86
C ASN A 64 -14.05 6.87 2.79
N VAL A 65 -14.58 5.71 3.18
CA VAL A 65 -13.84 4.68 3.94
C VAL A 65 -13.89 3.35 3.23
N LEU A 66 -12.71 2.77 2.97
CA LEU A 66 -12.58 1.44 2.39
C LEU A 66 -12.18 0.42 3.47
N MET A 67 -12.81 -0.75 3.43
CA MET A 67 -12.46 -1.87 4.32
C MET A 67 -11.56 -2.87 3.60
N ALA A 68 -10.36 -3.11 4.11
CA ALA A 68 -9.44 -4.10 3.57
C ALA A 68 -9.80 -5.51 4.06
N ILE A 69 -10.22 -6.37 3.12
CA ILE A 69 -10.46 -7.80 3.28
C ILE A 69 -9.60 -8.51 2.23
N ASN A 70 -8.29 -8.35 2.37
CA ASN A 70 -7.33 -8.58 1.30
C ASN A 70 -6.32 -9.70 1.56
N THR A 71 -6.63 -10.63 2.45
CA THR A 71 -5.99 -11.94 2.54
C THR A 71 -6.81 -12.98 1.80
N PHE A 72 -6.18 -14.11 1.45
CA PHE A 72 -6.87 -15.26 0.88
C PHE A 72 -7.51 -16.10 1.99
N ALA A 73 -8.74 -16.54 1.75
CA ALA A 73 -9.47 -17.37 2.71
C ALA A 73 -8.78 -18.73 2.89
N GLN A 74 -8.60 -19.13 4.14
CA GLN A 74 -8.04 -20.45 4.45
C GLN A 74 -9.09 -21.54 4.19
N ALA A 75 -8.64 -22.66 3.65
CA ALA A 75 -9.50 -23.82 3.43
C ALA A 75 -10.22 -24.22 4.74
N GLY A 76 -11.52 -24.39 4.66
CA GLY A 76 -12.39 -24.72 5.81
C GLY A 76 -12.71 -23.55 6.74
N GLN A 77 -12.28 -22.30 6.45
CA GLN A 77 -12.51 -21.13 7.30
C GLN A 77 -13.15 -19.93 6.58
N ILE A 78 -13.69 -20.14 5.38
CA ILE A 78 -14.20 -19.07 4.51
C ILE A 78 -15.27 -18.17 5.18
N GLU A 79 -16.03 -18.71 6.10
CA GLU A 79 -17.08 -18.02 6.84
C GLU A 79 -16.59 -16.77 7.59
N ARG A 80 -15.30 -16.74 7.97
CA ARG A 80 -14.71 -15.55 8.60
C ARG A 80 -14.65 -14.39 7.60
N TRP A 81 -14.28 -14.66 6.35
CA TRP A 81 -14.23 -13.65 5.30
C TRP A 81 -15.62 -13.20 4.86
N HIS A 82 -16.57 -14.12 4.76
CA HIS A 82 -17.98 -13.76 4.52
C HIS A 82 -18.49 -12.78 5.59
N ARG A 83 -18.30 -13.10 6.86
CA ARG A 83 -18.66 -12.18 7.97
C ARG A 83 -17.93 -10.84 7.91
N ALA A 84 -16.69 -10.80 7.43
CA ALA A 84 -15.96 -9.54 7.27
C ALA A 84 -16.60 -8.66 6.17
N VAL A 85 -17.07 -9.26 5.07
CA VAL A 85 -17.83 -8.56 4.02
C VAL A 85 -19.14 -8.01 4.60
N ASP A 86 -19.93 -8.84 5.29
CA ASP A 86 -21.18 -8.43 5.91
C ASP A 86 -20.96 -7.29 6.93
N THR A 87 -19.89 -7.40 7.71
CA THR A 87 -19.48 -6.36 8.66
C THR A 87 -19.11 -5.05 7.96
N ALA A 88 -18.40 -5.09 6.84
CA ALA A 88 -18.06 -3.88 6.08
C ALA A 88 -19.33 -3.15 5.59
N VAL A 89 -20.31 -3.90 5.10
CA VAL A 89 -21.64 -3.36 4.69
C VAL A 89 -22.37 -2.77 5.90
N GLN A 90 -22.43 -3.50 7.02
CA GLN A 90 -23.08 -3.03 8.26
C GLN A 90 -22.47 -1.74 8.78
N LEU A 91 -21.16 -1.57 8.65
CA LEU A 91 -20.43 -0.36 9.06
C LEU A 91 -20.63 0.81 8.10
N GLY A 92 -21.20 0.57 6.92
CA GLY A 92 -21.37 1.58 5.88
C GLY A 92 -20.07 1.91 5.14
N ALA A 93 -19.16 0.93 4.98
CA ALA A 93 -17.97 1.11 4.16
C ALA A 93 -18.36 1.40 2.69
N ASP A 94 -17.70 2.37 2.06
CA ASP A 94 -18.00 2.79 0.68
C ASP A 94 -17.52 1.76 -0.36
N ALA A 95 -16.51 0.97 -0.02
CA ALA A 95 -16.05 -0.18 -0.79
C ALA A 95 -15.25 -1.14 0.09
N ILE A 96 -15.03 -2.36 -0.43
CA ILE A 96 -14.05 -3.29 0.12
C ILE A 96 -12.85 -3.44 -0.83
N ILE A 97 -11.66 -3.60 -0.24
CA ILE A 97 -10.43 -3.95 -0.97
C ILE A 97 -10.23 -5.45 -0.78
N VAL A 98 -10.42 -6.22 -1.85
CA VAL A 98 -10.49 -7.69 -1.80
C VAL A 98 -9.49 -8.32 -2.76
N ALA A 99 -8.87 -9.46 -2.38
CA ALA A 99 -7.91 -10.20 -3.20
C ALA A 99 -8.44 -11.55 -3.68
N ASP A 100 -9.19 -12.25 -2.84
CA ASP A 100 -9.67 -13.61 -3.06
C ASP A 100 -10.90 -13.61 -3.98
N PRO A 101 -10.86 -14.31 -5.14
CA PRO A 101 -12.01 -14.40 -6.05
C PRO A 101 -13.26 -15.02 -5.42
N ALA A 102 -13.12 -15.97 -4.49
CA ALA A 102 -14.30 -16.55 -3.81
C ALA A 102 -15.00 -15.50 -2.93
N ILE A 103 -14.23 -14.59 -2.32
CA ILE A 103 -14.79 -13.50 -1.52
C ILE A 103 -15.37 -12.40 -2.42
N MET A 104 -14.78 -12.14 -3.60
CA MET A 104 -15.38 -11.27 -4.60
C MET A 104 -16.73 -11.80 -5.07
N ALA A 105 -16.82 -13.12 -5.36
CA ALA A 105 -18.06 -13.77 -5.75
C ALA A 105 -19.14 -13.64 -4.67
N TYR A 106 -18.80 -13.95 -3.41
CA TYR A 106 -19.72 -13.79 -2.29
C TYR A 106 -20.23 -12.34 -2.16
N ALA A 107 -19.33 -11.38 -2.22
CA ALA A 107 -19.69 -9.97 -2.11
C ALA A 107 -20.58 -9.51 -3.26
N ALA A 108 -20.29 -9.92 -4.50
CA ALA A 108 -21.08 -9.59 -5.68
C ALA A 108 -22.50 -10.19 -5.63
N GLU A 109 -22.62 -11.43 -5.16
CA GLU A 109 -23.91 -12.12 -5.03
C GLU A 109 -24.75 -11.57 -3.87
N ARG A 110 -24.13 -11.45 -2.68
CA ARG A 110 -24.83 -11.11 -1.45
C ARG A 110 -25.08 -9.62 -1.28
N HIS A 111 -24.15 -8.79 -1.79
CA HIS A 111 -24.17 -7.34 -1.63
C HIS A 111 -23.90 -6.64 -2.98
N PRO A 112 -24.79 -6.73 -3.97
CA PRO A 112 -24.58 -6.26 -5.35
C PRO A 112 -24.32 -4.74 -5.44
N ASN A 113 -24.69 -3.98 -4.43
CA ASN A 113 -24.43 -2.53 -4.36
C ASN A 113 -23.09 -2.20 -3.72
N LEU A 114 -22.41 -3.17 -3.11
CA LEU A 114 -21.10 -2.95 -2.51
C LEU A 114 -20.03 -2.79 -3.60
N ARG A 115 -19.29 -1.69 -3.57
CA ARG A 115 -18.23 -1.43 -4.54
C ARG A 115 -17.02 -2.32 -4.24
N LEU A 116 -16.54 -3.04 -5.24
CA LEU A 116 -15.38 -3.92 -5.12
C LEU A 116 -14.14 -3.25 -5.72
N HIS A 117 -13.09 -3.12 -4.91
CA HIS A 117 -11.76 -2.72 -5.34
C HIS A 117 -10.83 -3.93 -5.29
N MET A 118 -10.27 -4.30 -6.43
CA MET A 118 -9.29 -5.39 -6.48
C MET A 118 -8.01 -4.97 -5.77
N SER A 119 -7.65 -5.71 -4.72
CA SER A 119 -6.41 -5.49 -3.98
C SER A 119 -5.19 -5.74 -4.84
N VAL A 120 -4.11 -5.03 -4.57
CA VAL A 120 -2.78 -5.35 -5.12
C VAL A 120 -2.35 -6.80 -4.82
N GLN A 121 -2.82 -7.40 -3.73
CA GLN A 121 -2.62 -8.81 -3.40
C GLN A 121 -3.29 -9.77 -4.40
N GLY A 122 -4.26 -9.30 -5.18
CA GLY A 122 -4.86 -10.05 -6.31
C GLY A 122 -3.93 -10.16 -7.52
N SER A 123 -2.77 -9.52 -7.48
CA SER A 123 -1.66 -9.67 -8.44
C SER A 123 -2.01 -9.39 -9.90
N ALA A 124 -2.95 -8.47 -10.18
CA ALA A 124 -3.26 -8.07 -11.55
C ALA A 124 -2.19 -7.12 -12.10
N THR A 125 -1.54 -7.53 -13.18
CA THR A 125 -0.49 -6.78 -13.86
C THR A 125 -0.87 -6.38 -15.29
N ASN A 126 -2.03 -6.82 -15.78
CA ASN A 126 -2.52 -6.59 -17.12
C ASN A 126 -4.02 -6.33 -17.13
N TYR A 127 -4.51 -5.70 -18.21
CA TYR A 127 -5.92 -5.34 -18.34
C TYR A 127 -6.83 -6.55 -18.57
N GLU A 128 -6.32 -7.63 -19.16
CA GLU A 128 -7.11 -8.86 -19.39
C GLU A 128 -7.56 -9.46 -18.06
N ALA A 129 -6.65 -9.58 -17.09
CA ALA A 129 -7.00 -10.07 -15.76
C ALA A 129 -7.96 -9.11 -15.03
N ILE A 130 -7.79 -7.81 -15.19
CA ILE A 130 -8.65 -6.79 -14.57
C ILE A 130 -10.07 -6.86 -15.20
N ASN A 131 -10.16 -6.94 -16.53
CA ASN A 131 -11.44 -7.04 -17.22
C ASN A 131 -12.17 -8.34 -16.87
N MET A 132 -11.46 -9.47 -16.75
CA MET A 132 -12.05 -10.73 -16.26
C MET A 132 -12.64 -10.57 -14.86
N MET A 133 -11.95 -9.92 -13.93
CA MET A 133 -12.46 -9.68 -12.57
C MET A 133 -13.68 -8.73 -12.56
N LYS A 134 -13.70 -7.76 -13.48
CA LYS A 134 -14.88 -6.92 -13.71
C LYS A 134 -16.06 -7.72 -14.22
N GLU A 135 -15.87 -8.55 -15.24
CA GLU A 135 -16.93 -9.35 -15.87
C GLU A 135 -17.52 -10.38 -14.90
N LEU A 136 -16.66 -11.06 -14.13
CA LEU A 136 -17.10 -12.11 -13.21
C LEU A 136 -17.71 -11.58 -11.91
N PHE A 137 -17.17 -10.47 -11.37
CA PHE A 137 -17.50 -10.03 -10.00
C PHE A 137 -17.90 -8.56 -9.91
N GLY A 138 -17.89 -7.81 -10.99
CA GLY A 138 -18.26 -6.40 -10.98
C GLY A 138 -17.20 -5.49 -10.33
N VAL A 139 -15.91 -5.87 -10.37
CA VAL A 139 -14.81 -5.03 -9.86
C VAL A 139 -14.85 -3.66 -10.55
N ARG A 140 -14.76 -2.59 -9.74
CA ARG A 140 -14.84 -1.20 -10.20
C ARG A 140 -13.51 -0.47 -10.18
N ARG A 141 -12.55 -0.91 -9.35
CA ARG A 141 -11.20 -0.35 -9.25
C ARG A 141 -10.18 -1.46 -9.06
N ALA A 142 -9.01 -1.33 -9.65
CA ALA A 142 -7.88 -2.22 -9.45
C ALA A 142 -6.65 -1.46 -8.96
N VAL A 143 -5.99 -1.98 -7.91
CA VAL A 143 -4.73 -1.46 -7.39
C VAL A 143 -3.57 -2.19 -8.07
N LEU A 144 -2.76 -1.47 -8.84
CA LEU A 144 -1.64 -2.05 -9.56
C LEU A 144 -0.41 -2.28 -8.66
N PRO A 145 0.36 -3.36 -8.91
CA PRO A 145 1.63 -3.59 -8.22
C PRO A 145 2.69 -2.54 -8.58
N ARG A 146 3.65 -2.37 -7.68
CA ARG A 146 4.73 -1.35 -7.79
C ARG A 146 5.88 -1.76 -8.71
N VAL A 147 5.67 -2.74 -9.57
CA VAL A 147 6.66 -3.27 -10.52
C VAL A 147 6.43 -2.82 -11.97
N LEU A 148 5.34 -2.10 -12.23
CA LEU A 148 4.98 -1.62 -13.57
C LEU A 148 5.63 -0.25 -13.85
N THR A 149 6.10 -0.08 -15.08
CA THR A 149 6.52 1.23 -15.58
C THR A 149 5.31 2.13 -15.83
N VAL A 150 5.53 3.44 -15.95
CA VAL A 150 4.44 4.38 -16.27
C VAL A 150 3.77 4.06 -17.62
N ASP A 151 4.54 3.60 -18.61
CA ASP A 151 4.00 3.18 -19.92
C ASP A 151 3.13 1.93 -19.80
N GLN A 152 3.52 0.97 -18.95
CA GLN A 152 2.69 -0.21 -18.66
C GLN A 152 1.41 0.16 -17.93
N VAL A 153 1.47 1.09 -16.95
CA VAL A 153 0.28 1.63 -16.28
C VAL A 153 -0.64 2.30 -17.28
N LYS A 154 -0.09 3.14 -18.16
CA LYS A 154 -0.85 3.78 -19.24
C LYS A 154 -1.51 2.74 -20.15
N HIS A 155 -0.76 1.71 -20.56
CA HIS A 155 -1.30 0.64 -21.42
C HIS A 155 -2.49 -0.08 -20.74
N VAL A 156 -2.42 -0.33 -19.45
CA VAL A 156 -3.56 -0.89 -18.69
C VAL A 156 -4.74 0.07 -18.72
N ILE A 157 -4.54 1.35 -18.45
CA ILE A 157 -5.61 2.36 -18.43
C ILE A 157 -6.29 2.47 -19.81
N ASP A 158 -5.51 2.46 -20.89
CA ASP A 158 -6.03 2.60 -22.25
C ASP A 158 -6.91 1.41 -22.69
N ASN A 159 -6.83 0.25 -22.00
CA ASN A 159 -7.50 -0.99 -22.40
C ASN A 159 -8.52 -1.51 -21.38
N THR A 160 -8.88 -0.70 -20.38
CA THR A 160 -9.94 -1.03 -19.42
C THR A 160 -10.74 0.22 -19.05
N ASP A 161 -12.00 0.03 -18.70
CA ASP A 161 -12.84 1.06 -18.06
C ASP A 161 -12.91 0.90 -16.53
N VAL A 162 -12.16 -0.05 -15.97
CA VAL A 162 -11.96 -0.19 -14.53
C VAL A 162 -11.04 0.94 -14.03
N GLU A 163 -11.42 1.61 -12.95
CA GLU A 163 -10.58 2.63 -12.35
C GLU A 163 -9.22 2.06 -11.91
N ILE A 164 -8.15 2.75 -12.24
CA ILE A 164 -6.79 2.32 -11.90
C ILE A 164 -6.25 3.15 -10.74
N GLU A 165 -5.85 2.46 -9.67
CA GLU A 165 -5.20 3.01 -8.48
C GLU A 165 -3.74 2.60 -8.45
N VAL A 166 -2.83 3.55 -8.23
CA VAL A 166 -1.38 3.31 -8.16
C VAL A 166 -0.82 3.78 -6.81
N PHE A 167 0.29 3.17 -6.39
CA PHE A 167 0.99 3.65 -5.20
C PHE A 167 1.77 4.93 -5.50
N GLY A 168 1.63 5.92 -4.61
CA GLY A 168 2.32 7.20 -4.71
C GLY A 168 3.42 7.42 -3.68
N PHE A 169 3.28 6.81 -2.50
CA PHE A 169 4.29 6.92 -1.45
C PHE A 169 4.24 5.71 -0.52
N GLY A 170 5.43 5.31 -0.03
CA GLY A 170 5.60 4.28 0.99
C GLY A 170 6.65 3.24 0.62
N SER A 171 6.70 2.13 1.36
CA SER A 171 7.69 1.08 1.14
C SER A 171 7.65 0.56 -0.29
N LEU A 172 8.82 0.50 -0.94
CA LEU A 172 8.94 -0.10 -2.27
C LEU A 172 8.85 -1.63 -2.17
N CYS A 173 8.20 -2.27 -3.14
CA CYS A 173 8.15 -3.72 -3.29
C CYS A 173 8.75 -4.12 -4.64
N VAL A 174 9.68 -5.07 -4.63
CA VAL A 174 10.34 -5.59 -5.85
C VAL A 174 9.60 -6.77 -6.46
N MET A 175 8.54 -7.23 -5.81
CA MET A 175 7.74 -8.38 -6.24
C MET A 175 6.34 -7.91 -6.63
N VAL A 176 5.68 -8.67 -7.48
CA VAL A 176 4.23 -8.56 -7.62
C VAL A 176 3.60 -8.97 -6.30
N GLU A 177 2.93 -8.03 -5.64
CA GLU A 177 2.30 -8.27 -4.34
C GLU A 177 1.27 -9.42 -4.47
N GLY A 178 1.21 -10.26 -3.45
CA GLY A 178 0.44 -11.50 -3.46
C GLY A 178 1.20 -12.74 -3.96
N ARG A 179 2.41 -12.58 -4.54
CA ARG A 179 3.24 -13.67 -5.06
C ARG A 179 4.59 -13.81 -4.35
N CYS A 180 4.87 -12.98 -3.36
CA CYS A 180 6.15 -13.02 -2.65
C CYS A 180 6.20 -14.19 -1.66
N ILE A 181 7.30 -14.96 -1.72
CA ILE A 181 7.59 -16.05 -0.78
C ILE A 181 8.92 -15.87 -0.04
N LEU A 182 9.69 -14.81 -0.34
CA LEU A 182 11.05 -14.62 0.20
C LEU A 182 11.09 -14.64 1.72
N SER A 183 10.23 -13.86 2.37
CA SER A 183 10.22 -13.78 3.83
C SER A 183 9.69 -15.05 4.50
N SER A 184 8.92 -15.87 3.81
CA SER A 184 8.39 -17.13 4.36
C SER A 184 9.53 -18.06 4.79
N TYR A 185 10.62 -18.11 4.03
CA TYR A 185 11.80 -18.92 4.36
C TYR A 185 12.53 -18.43 5.61
N ALA A 186 12.60 -17.11 5.82
CA ALA A 186 13.30 -16.53 6.96
C ALA A 186 12.41 -16.48 8.22
N THR A 187 11.09 -16.33 8.08
CA THR A 187 10.18 -16.05 9.19
C THR A 187 9.23 -17.18 9.55
N GLY A 188 9.01 -18.13 8.64
CA GLY A 188 7.96 -19.13 8.75
C GLY A 188 6.53 -18.60 8.52
N GLU A 189 6.39 -17.33 8.09
CA GLU A 189 5.11 -16.68 7.84
C GLU A 189 5.04 -16.13 6.42
N SER A 190 3.93 -16.41 5.72
CA SER A 190 3.73 -15.89 4.38
C SER A 190 3.33 -14.41 4.41
N PRO A 191 4.05 -13.51 3.71
CA PRO A 191 3.66 -12.11 3.60
C PRO A 191 2.33 -11.92 2.86
N ASN A 192 1.91 -12.89 2.06
CA ASN A 192 0.66 -12.84 1.31
C ASN A 192 -0.57 -13.16 2.18
N MET A 193 -0.37 -13.89 3.29
CA MET A 193 -1.43 -14.22 4.25
C MET A 193 -1.32 -13.39 5.53
N GLN A 194 -0.11 -13.18 6.03
CA GLN A 194 0.17 -12.41 7.24
C GLN A 194 0.47 -10.94 6.93
N GLY A 195 0.66 -10.60 5.67
CA GLY A 195 0.83 -9.24 5.14
C GLY A 195 2.10 -8.52 5.55
N VAL A 196 3.05 -9.20 6.17
CA VAL A 196 4.27 -8.63 6.73
C VAL A 196 5.50 -9.34 6.18
N CYS A 197 6.35 -8.58 5.51
CA CYS A 197 7.64 -9.12 5.05
C CYS A 197 8.60 -9.41 6.20
N SER A 198 8.49 -8.65 7.32
CA SER A 198 9.38 -8.75 8.46
C SER A 198 8.61 -8.55 9.75
N PRO A 199 7.97 -9.61 10.27
CA PRO A 199 7.24 -9.54 11.53
C PRO A 199 8.20 -9.18 12.67
N ALA A 200 7.79 -8.27 13.56
CA ALA A 200 8.63 -7.71 14.62
C ALA A 200 9.27 -8.80 15.51
N LYS A 201 8.57 -9.91 15.74
CA LYS A 201 9.09 -11.05 16.51
C LYS A 201 10.33 -11.73 15.88
N ALA A 202 10.50 -11.60 14.55
CA ALA A 202 11.63 -12.18 13.82
C ALA A 202 12.79 -11.17 13.67
N VAL A 203 12.57 -9.88 13.96
CA VAL A 203 13.59 -8.84 13.80
C VAL A 203 14.52 -8.79 15.01
N ARG A 204 15.82 -8.70 14.76
CA ARG A 204 16.87 -8.54 15.76
C ARG A 204 17.80 -7.40 15.34
N TRP A 205 18.07 -6.51 16.28
CA TRP A 205 19.05 -5.44 16.17
C TRP A 205 20.17 -5.73 17.15
N GLU A 206 21.38 -5.96 16.64
CA GLU A 206 22.56 -6.33 17.44
C GLU A 206 23.58 -5.20 17.34
N GLN A 207 23.62 -4.34 18.38
CA GLN A 207 24.60 -3.26 18.44
C GLN A 207 25.98 -3.83 18.79
N LEU A 208 26.94 -3.62 17.91
CA LEU A 208 28.37 -3.93 18.13
C LEU A 208 29.17 -2.62 18.26
N PRO A 209 30.43 -2.66 18.72
CA PRO A 209 31.23 -1.45 18.90
C PRO A 209 31.44 -0.62 17.62
N ASP A 210 31.54 -1.28 16.47
CA ASP A 210 31.88 -0.70 15.17
C ASP A 210 30.73 -0.74 14.14
N ARG A 211 29.63 -1.41 14.45
CA ARG A 211 28.52 -1.61 13.52
C ARG A 211 27.24 -2.04 14.23
N MET A 212 26.14 -2.02 13.49
CA MET A 212 24.86 -2.59 13.90
C MET A 212 24.46 -3.71 12.91
N ASN A 213 24.36 -4.94 13.41
CA ASN A 213 23.82 -6.05 12.63
C ASN A 213 22.30 -6.03 12.70
N VAL A 214 21.68 -6.32 11.58
CA VAL A 214 20.23 -6.43 11.50
C VAL A 214 19.86 -7.80 10.93
N ARG A 215 19.05 -8.54 11.67
CA ARG A 215 18.67 -9.90 11.31
C ARG A 215 17.17 -10.08 11.21
N LEU A 216 16.78 -11.03 10.36
CA LEU A 216 15.45 -11.59 10.31
C LEU A 216 15.57 -13.07 10.71
N ASN A 217 15.21 -13.40 11.97
CA ASN A 217 15.57 -14.64 12.64
C ASN A 217 17.10 -14.89 12.58
N GLN A 218 17.54 -15.99 11.94
CA GLN A 218 18.96 -16.33 11.80
C GLN A 218 19.64 -15.66 10.59
N VAL A 219 18.86 -15.09 9.67
CA VAL A 219 19.40 -14.50 8.43
C VAL A 219 19.92 -13.10 8.72
N LEU A 220 21.21 -12.87 8.47
CA LEU A 220 21.79 -11.53 8.47
C LEU A 220 21.28 -10.78 7.24
N ILE A 221 20.57 -9.67 7.46
CA ILE A 221 20.02 -8.86 6.39
C ILE A 221 20.98 -7.76 6.00
N ASP A 222 21.56 -7.08 7.01
CA ASP A 222 22.46 -5.96 6.77
C ASP A 222 23.40 -5.70 7.95
N GLN A 223 24.47 -4.92 7.69
CA GLN A 223 25.42 -4.42 8.66
C GLN A 223 25.62 -2.93 8.41
N TYR A 224 25.11 -2.10 9.31
CA TYR A 224 25.21 -0.63 9.19
C TYR A 224 26.39 -0.11 10.00
N LYS A 225 27.11 0.87 9.44
CA LYS A 225 28.10 1.68 10.16
C LYS A 225 27.38 2.60 11.17
N PRO A 226 28.09 3.13 12.19
CA PRO A 226 27.47 3.97 13.23
C PRO A 226 26.65 5.15 12.69
N ASP A 227 27.12 5.78 11.60
CA ASP A 227 26.48 6.96 10.99
C ASP A 227 25.61 6.64 9.78
N GLU A 228 25.41 5.37 9.49
CA GLU A 228 24.62 4.93 8.34
C GLU A 228 23.13 4.82 8.71
N PRO A 229 22.22 5.49 7.96
CA PRO A 229 20.78 5.35 8.19
C PRO A 229 20.31 3.93 7.95
N ALA A 230 19.75 3.30 8.97
CA ALA A 230 19.28 1.93 8.89
C ALA A 230 17.82 1.85 8.44
N GLY A 231 17.54 1.03 7.43
CA GLY A 231 16.20 0.65 7.03
C GLY A 231 15.64 -0.47 7.92
N TYR A 232 14.31 -0.60 7.98
CA TYR A 232 13.69 -1.76 8.64
C TYR A 232 14.01 -3.03 7.84
N PRO A 233 14.54 -4.11 8.49
CA PRO A 233 15.09 -5.25 7.77
C PRO A 233 14.01 -5.98 6.96
N THR A 234 14.25 -6.08 5.67
CA THR A 234 13.41 -6.83 4.73
C THR A 234 14.32 -7.67 3.85
N LEU A 235 14.03 -8.94 3.65
CA LEU A 235 14.96 -9.85 2.96
C LEU A 235 15.38 -9.35 1.57
N CYS A 236 14.47 -8.73 0.80
CA CYS A 236 14.80 -8.17 -0.51
C CYS A 236 15.55 -6.82 -0.47
N LYS A 237 15.74 -6.24 0.70
CA LYS A 237 16.40 -4.93 0.89
C LYS A 237 17.64 -5.05 1.79
N GLY A 238 18.28 -6.20 1.77
CA GLY A 238 19.53 -6.45 2.45
C GLY A 238 20.73 -6.37 1.52
N ARG A 239 21.91 -6.16 2.07
CA ARG A 239 23.17 -6.35 1.37
C ARG A 239 23.56 -7.80 1.38
N PHE A 240 23.87 -8.33 0.22
CA PHE A 240 24.28 -9.72 0.03
C PHE A 240 25.62 -9.77 -0.70
N GLU A 241 26.39 -10.81 -0.39
CA GLU A 241 27.61 -11.12 -1.10
C GLU A 241 27.29 -11.84 -2.42
N VAL A 242 27.68 -11.24 -3.53
CA VAL A 242 27.50 -11.77 -4.87
C VAL A 242 28.82 -11.61 -5.63
N ASN A 243 29.45 -12.70 -6.03
CA ASN A 243 30.75 -12.70 -6.71
C ASN A 243 31.84 -11.92 -5.94
N ASP A 244 31.95 -12.17 -4.62
CA ASP A 244 32.91 -11.54 -3.69
C ASP A 244 32.68 -10.02 -3.46
N GLU A 245 31.56 -9.46 -3.94
CA GLU A 245 31.14 -8.09 -3.69
C GLU A 245 29.89 -8.03 -2.82
N THR A 246 29.86 -7.13 -1.83
CA THR A 246 28.73 -6.92 -0.92
C THR A 246 27.95 -5.67 -1.31
N TYR A 247 26.71 -5.84 -1.78
CA TYR A 247 25.84 -4.73 -2.21
C TYR A 247 24.36 -5.07 -2.10
N TYR A 248 23.46 -4.11 -2.34
CA TYR A 248 22.02 -4.33 -2.43
C TYR A 248 21.69 -5.02 -3.76
N ALA A 249 21.70 -6.37 -3.75
CA ALA A 249 21.55 -7.17 -4.96
C ALA A 249 20.14 -7.14 -5.57
N LEU A 250 19.12 -6.85 -4.76
CA LEU A 250 17.72 -6.80 -5.21
C LEU A 250 17.17 -5.37 -5.18
N GLU A 251 17.12 -4.75 -4.00
CA GLU A 251 16.65 -3.37 -3.83
C GLU A 251 17.29 -2.74 -2.60
N GLU A 252 17.43 -1.42 -2.61
CA GLU A 252 17.86 -0.64 -1.46
C GLU A 252 16.71 -0.39 -0.48
N PRO A 253 16.99 -0.06 0.80
CA PRO A 253 15.98 0.36 1.77
C PRO A 253 15.48 1.77 1.47
N THR A 254 14.68 1.90 0.41
CA THR A 254 14.13 3.16 -0.09
C THR A 254 12.60 3.14 -0.06
N SER A 255 12.00 4.33 -0.07
CA SER A 255 10.56 4.50 -0.25
C SER A 255 10.21 5.02 -1.64
N LEU A 256 9.12 4.52 -2.19
CA LEU A 256 8.51 5.08 -3.40
C LEU A 256 8.07 6.53 -3.12
N ASN A 257 8.34 7.43 -4.06
CA ASN A 257 7.88 8.82 -4.02
C ASN A 257 7.61 9.33 -5.44
N VAL A 258 6.34 9.56 -5.76
CA VAL A 258 5.92 9.96 -7.11
C VAL A 258 5.70 11.45 -7.28
N LEU A 259 6.16 12.30 -6.37
CA LEU A 259 5.93 13.75 -6.45
C LEU A 259 6.25 14.33 -7.84
N GLU A 260 7.38 13.95 -8.41
CA GLU A 260 7.83 14.44 -9.72
C GLU A 260 6.97 13.95 -10.88
N MET A 261 6.28 12.82 -10.70
CA MET A 261 5.45 12.18 -11.73
C MET A 261 3.98 12.55 -11.66
N LEU A 262 3.55 13.34 -10.68
CA LEU A 262 2.12 13.68 -10.52
C LEU A 262 1.48 14.25 -11.79
N PRO A 263 2.11 15.17 -12.54
CA PRO A 263 1.54 15.65 -13.81
C PRO A 263 1.33 14.53 -14.84
N GLU A 264 2.28 13.59 -14.95
CA GLU A 264 2.18 12.48 -15.89
C GLU A 264 1.10 11.48 -15.44
N LEU A 265 1.02 11.14 -14.16
CA LEU A 265 -0.03 10.26 -13.63
C LEU A 265 -1.43 10.84 -13.83
N ILE A 266 -1.59 12.16 -13.67
CA ILE A 266 -2.85 12.86 -13.97
C ILE A 266 -3.15 12.77 -15.47
N LYS A 267 -2.17 13.05 -16.32
CA LYS A 267 -2.31 13.07 -17.78
C LYS A 267 -2.70 11.71 -18.34
N ILE A 268 -2.13 10.61 -17.85
CA ILE A 268 -2.47 9.25 -18.32
C ILE A 268 -3.80 8.74 -17.76
N GLY A 269 -4.44 9.47 -16.83
CA GLY A 269 -5.78 9.15 -16.33
C GLY A 269 -5.82 8.21 -15.12
N VAL A 270 -4.76 8.17 -14.30
CA VAL A 270 -4.80 7.47 -13.00
C VAL A 270 -5.99 7.97 -12.18
N SER A 271 -6.80 7.06 -11.67
CA SER A 271 -8.03 7.40 -10.92
C SER A 271 -7.77 7.68 -9.45
N ALA A 272 -6.75 7.05 -8.87
CA ALA A 272 -6.40 7.23 -7.46
C ALA A 272 -4.91 7.00 -7.18
N ILE A 273 -4.38 7.76 -6.23
CA ILE A 273 -3.00 7.65 -5.73
C ILE A 273 -3.05 7.18 -4.28
N LYS A 274 -2.44 6.02 -4.03
CA LYS A 274 -2.45 5.35 -2.74
C LYS A 274 -1.18 5.61 -1.94
N ILE A 275 -1.33 5.97 -0.68
CA ILE A 275 -0.26 6.00 0.31
C ILE A 275 -0.21 4.63 1.02
N GLU A 276 0.96 4.02 1.12
CA GLU A 276 1.20 2.86 1.97
C GLU A 276 1.60 3.32 3.37
N GLY A 277 1.11 2.66 4.44
CA GLY A 277 1.52 3.04 5.80
C GLY A 277 0.52 2.75 6.92
N ARG A 278 -0.33 1.71 6.84
CA ARG A 278 -1.26 1.36 7.95
C ARG A 278 -0.56 1.05 9.27
N GLN A 279 0.70 0.61 9.22
CA GLN A 279 1.53 0.37 10.40
C GLN A 279 2.26 1.62 10.91
N ARG A 280 2.09 2.75 10.26
CA ARG A 280 2.77 4.00 10.61
C ARG A 280 1.97 4.84 11.60
N SER A 281 2.66 5.78 12.25
CA SER A 281 2.04 6.68 13.23
C SER A 281 1.07 7.68 12.61
N PRO A 282 0.15 8.27 13.39
CA PRO A 282 -0.68 9.38 12.94
C PRO A 282 0.15 10.57 12.40
N MET A 283 1.33 10.84 12.98
CA MET A 283 2.23 11.90 12.50
C MET A 283 2.73 11.63 11.08
N TYR A 284 3.14 10.39 10.78
CA TYR A 284 3.48 9.99 9.42
C TYR A 284 2.30 10.21 8.49
N THR A 285 1.10 9.76 8.88
CA THR A 285 -0.11 9.92 8.08
C THR A 285 -0.39 11.40 7.79
N ALA A 286 -0.31 12.27 8.81
CA ALA A 286 -0.48 13.71 8.63
C ALA A 286 0.48 14.30 7.61
N GLN A 287 1.77 14.03 7.81
CA GLN A 287 2.85 14.62 7.02
C GLN A 287 2.79 14.19 5.55
N VAL A 288 2.59 12.88 5.32
CA VAL A 288 2.53 12.32 3.97
C VAL A 288 1.27 12.76 3.24
N THR A 289 0.11 12.67 3.90
CA THR A 289 -1.18 13.08 3.31
C THR A 289 -1.15 14.56 2.91
N LYS A 290 -0.71 15.44 3.82
CA LYS A 290 -0.64 16.88 3.56
C LYS A 290 0.30 17.21 2.40
N SER A 291 1.49 16.61 2.37
CA SER A 291 2.47 16.86 1.31
C SER A 291 1.97 16.40 -0.06
N LEU A 292 1.39 15.20 -0.15
CA LEU A 292 0.84 14.69 -1.40
C LEU A 292 -0.42 15.43 -1.84
N ARG A 293 -1.30 15.83 -0.91
CA ARG A 293 -2.48 16.63 -1.24
C ARG A 293 -2.08 17.96 -1.86
N GLN A 294 -1.19 18.70 -1.23
CA GLN A 294 -0.70 19.98 -1.74
C GLN A 294 -0.01 19.83 -3.10
N ALA A 295 0.81 18.80 -3.26
CA ALA A 295 1.50 18.54 -4.51
C ALA A 295 0.52 18.15 -5.64
N LEU A 296 -0.47 17.31 -5.33
CA LEU A 296 -1.49 16.88 -6.29
C LEU A 296 -2.37 18.06 -6.75
N ASP A 297 -2.78 18.92 -5.82
CA ASP A 297 -3.54 20.13 -6.14
C ASP A 297 -2.72 21.09 -7.03
N ALA A 298 -1.42 21.28 -6.71
CA ALA A 298 -0.54 22.11 -7.51
C ALA A 298 -0.29 21.53 -8.91
N ALA A 299 -0.06 20.22 -9.01
CA ALA A 299 0.14 19.53 -10.28
C ALA A 299 -1.12 19.57 -11.16
N ALA A 300 -2.30 19.49 -10.56
CA ALA A 300 -3.57 19.59 -11.27
C ALA A 300 -3.89 21.03 -11.74
N ALA A 301 -3.50 22.03 -10.94
CA ALA A 301 -3.72 23.44 -11.27
C ALA A 301 -2.87 23.92 -12.45
N ASP A 302 -1.59 23.54 -12.50
CA ASP A 302 -0.67 23.91 -13.58
C ASP A 302 0.32 22.76 -13.88
N PRO A 303 -0.12 21.75 -14.64
CA PRO A 303 0.73 20.59 -14.96
C PRO A 303 1.97 20.94 -15.77
N ALA A 304 1.91 21.99 -16.62
CA ALA A 304 3.00 22.36 -17.53
C ALA A 304 4.19 23.00 -16.80
N HIS A 305 3.92 23.71 -15.70
CA HIS A 305 4.97 24.41 -14.92
C HIS A 305 5.14 23.82 -13.52
N PHE A 306 4.55 22.65 -13.27
CA PHE A 306 4.68 21.98 -11.97
C PHE A 306 6.13 21.74 -11.61
N LYS A 307 6.48 22.12 -10.38
CA LYS A 307 7.78 21.82 -9.76
C LYS A 307 7.53 21.33 -8.33
N VAL A 308 8.24 20.28 -7.96
CA VAL A 308 8.18 19.76 -6.58
C VAL A 308 8.71 20.81 -5.62
N ASN A 309 7.89 21.21 -4.64
CA ASN A 309 8.31 22.09 -3.58
C ASN A 309 9.32 21.36 -2.68
N PRO A 310 10.51 21.92 -2.42
CA PRO A 310 11.51 21.31 -1.55
C PRO A 310 10.99 20.96 -0.15
N LEU A 311 10.02 21.72 0.38
CA LEU A 311 9.41 21.43 1.68
C LEU A 311 8.65 20.09 1.67
N TRP A 312 7.95 19.75 0.58
CA TRP A 312 7.25 18.47 0.46
C TRP A 312 8.26 17.33 0.40
N ASN A 313 9.27 17.46 -0.44
CA ASN A 313 10.29 16.42 -0.62
C ASN A 313 11.06 16.17 0.68
N ASN A 314 11.50 17.23 1.37
CA ASN A 314 12.17 17.13 2.66
C ASN A 314 11.27 16.49 3.74
N ALA A 315 9.97 16.81 3.73
CA ALA A 315 9.02 16.22 4.65
C ALA A 315 8.89 14.71 4.41
N LEU A 316 8.81 14.28 3.16
CA LEU A 316 8.70 12.87 2.78
C LEU A 316 9.99 12.10 3.02
N SER A 317 11.16 12.66 2.69
CA SER A 317 12.46 12.01 2.97
C SER A 317 12.66 11.67 4.44
N LYS A 318 12.26 12.55 5.35
CA LYS A 318 12.41 12.33 6.81
C LYS A 318 11.64 11.11 7.32
N VAL A 319 10.57 10.71 6.65
CA VAL A 319 9.72 9.58 7.02
C VAL A 319 9.90 8.37 6.11
N SER A 320 10.78 8.49 5.11
CA SER A 320 11.12 7.43 4.17
C SER A 320 12.04 6.39 4.80
N GLU A 321 12.01 5.19 4.27
CA GLU A 321 12.90 4.10 4.64
C GLU A 321 14.35 4.48 4.23
N GLY A 322 15.31 4.33 5.13
CA GLY A 322 16.69 4.75 4.90
C GLY A 322 16.88 6.24 4.60
N HIS A 323 15.88 7.10 4.87
CA HIS A 323 15.84 8.50 4.47
C HIS A 323 16.00 8.75 2.96
N GLN A 324 15.76 7.74 2.15
CA GLN A 324 15.90 7.77 0.70
C GLN A 324 14.56 7.55 -0.02
N THR A 325 14.43 8.14 -1.20
CA THR A 325 13.25 7.97 -2.06
C THR A 325 13.64 7.62 -3.49
N THR A 326 12.76 6.90 -4.17
CA THR A 326 12.93 6.47 -5.55
C THR A 326 11.60 6.50 -6.29
N LEU A 327 11.64 6.62 -7.62
CA LEU A 327 10.48 6.38 -8.49
C LEU A 327 10.24 4.87 -8.73
N GLY A 328 11.18 4.01 -8.29
CA GLY A 328 11.06 2.57 -8.47
C GLY A 328 10.87 2.16 -9.94
N ALA A 329 9.98 1.22 -10.17
CA ALA A 329 9.70 0.70 -11.50
C ALA A 329 9.03 1.71 -12.45
N TYR A 330 8.45 2.81 -11.96
CA TYR A 330 7.87 3.82 -12.85
C TYR A 330 8.89 4.40 -13.84
N SER A 331 10.14 4.55 -13.42
CA SER A 331 11.23 5.09 -14.25
C SER A 331 12.23 4.04 -14.76
N ARG A 332 12.11 2.79 -14.33
CA ARG A 332 12.98 1.69 -14.75
C ARG A 332 12.15 0.43 -15.01
N PRO A 333 12.46 -0.34 -16.08
CA PRO A 333 11.69 -1.55 -16.38
C PRO A 333 11.85 -2.59 -15.26
N TRP A 334 10.80 -3.36 -15.06
CA TRP A 334 10.85 -4.57 -14.25
C TRP A 334 11.74 -5.61 -14.95
N LYS A 335 12.71 -6.13 -14.23
CA LYS A 335 13.68 -7.12 -14.73
C LYS A 335 13.16 -8.54 -14.54
#